data_6e5bc7cb4fe891dd2743242dafcc4adf
#
_entry.id   6e5bc7cb4fe891dd2743242dafcc4adf
#
_cell.length_a   1.000
_cell.length_b   1.000
_cell.length_c   1.000
_cell.angle_alpha   90.00
_cell.angle_beta   90.00
_cell.angle_gamma   90.00
#
_symmetry.space_group_name_H-M   'P 1'
#
loop_
_entity.id
_entity.type
_entity.pdbx_description
1 polymer ?
#
loop_
_entity_poly.entity_id
_entity_poly.type
_entity_poly.pdbx_seq_one_letter_code
_entity_poly.pdbx_strand_id
1 'polypeptide(L)'
;MYIVIAGIGLVGGELTRRLVESKHDVVVIDRDAEACEKVYAEVGVVAITGDIARVEVLEQAGIAKADVVVAATGNDAVNLATVILARSFGVTEVVVRMRNPAYENAYKLAGATSIVRVTNLMVNQMMMEIEKPEVRRIMR
;
A
#
# COMPACT_ATOMS: atom_id res chain seq x y z
N MET A 1 -3.82 0.81 16.08
CA MET A 1 -3.67 2.04 15.25
C MET A 1 -4.84 2.15 14.28
N TYR A 2 -5.14 3.36 13.87
CA TYR A 2 -6.09 3.62 12.80
C TYR A 2 -5.32 3.74 11.48
N ILE A 3 -5.59 2.83 10.54
CA ILE A 3 -4.82 2.68 9.29
C ILE A 3 -5.76 2.81 8.09
N VAL A 4 -5.41 3.68 7.16
CA VAL A 4 -6.12 3.81 5.88
C VAL A 4 -5.26 3.17 4.80
N ILE A 5 -5.83 2.20 4.07
CA ILE A 5 -5.14 1.52 2.98
C ILE A 5 -5.81 1.91 1.66
N ALA A 6 -5.03 2.48 0.78
CA ALA A 6 -5.46 2.87 -0.57
C ALA A 6 -4.96 1.82 -1.57
N GLY A 7 -5.92 1.05 -2.10
CA GLY A 7 -5.64 -0.06 -3.01
C GLY A 7 -5.72 -1.42 -2.32
N ILE A 8 -6.69 -2.23 -2.75
CA ILE A 8 -6.95 -3.56 -2.17
C ILE A 8 -6.87 -4.68 -3.21
N GLY A 9 -5.87 -4.60 -4.09
CA GLY A 9 -5.49 -5.74 -4.93
C GLY A 9 -4.91 -6.86 -4.04
N LEU A 10 -4.17 -7.78 -4.63
CA LEU A 10 -3.62 -8.92 -3.88
C LEU A 10 -2.79 -8.49 -2.67
N VAL A 11 -1.90 -7.53 -2.85
CA VAL A 11 -1.03 -7.07 -1.76
C VAL A 11 -1.82 -6.29 -0.70
N GLY A 12 -2.59 -5.29 -1.14
CA GLY A 12 -3.37 -4.47 -0.20
C GLY A 12 -4.44 -5.25 0.53
N GLY A 13 -5.09 -6.20 -0.15
CA GLY A 13 -6.09 -7.08 0.46
C GLY A 13 -5.50 -8.00 1.53
N GLU A 14 -4.36 -8.62 1.24
CA GLU A 14 -3.68 -9.49 2.21
C GLU A 14 -3.15 -8.69 3.41
N LEU A 15 -2.59 -7.52 3.14
CA LEU A 15 -2.14 -6.61 4.19
C LEU A 15 -3.31 -6.21 5.10
N THR A 16 -4.45 -5.88 4.52
CA THR A 16 -5.67 -5.53 5.26
C THR A 16 -6.07 -6.67 6.19
N ARG A 17 -6.13 -7.89 5.68
CA ARG A 17 -6.50 -9.06 6.48
C ARG A 17 -5.57 -9.23 7.68
N ARG A 18 -4.27 -9.15 7.47
CA ARG A 18 -3.28 -9.33 8.54
C ARG A 18 -3.32 -8.22 9.58
N LEU A 19 -3.55 -6.98 9.16
CA LEU A 19 -3.65 -5.85 10.09
C LEU A 19 -4.91 -5.95 10.95
N VAL A 20 -6.02 -6.39 10.38
CA VAL A 20 -7.26 -6.62 11.14
C VAL A 20 -7.05 -7.77 12.14
N GLU A 21 -6.41 -8.85 11.74
CA GLU A 21 -6.06 -9.97 12.64
C GLU A 21 -5.18 -9.49 13.80
N SER A 22 -4.32 -8.51 13.55
CA SER A 22 -3.46 -7.89 14.57
C SER A 22 -4.17 -6.82 15.39
N LYS A 23 -5.50 -6.71 15.27
CA LYS A 23 -6.35 -5.82 16.08
C LYS A 23 -6.19 -4.33 15.78
N HIS A 24 -5.78 -3.98 14.57
CA HIS A 24 -5.78 -2.60 14.12
C HIS A 24 -7.14 -2.22 13.53
N ASP A 25 -7.48 -0.94 13.64
CA ASP A 25 -8.66 -0.37 12.99
C ASP A 25 -8.27 0.01 11.56
N VAL A 26 -8.86 -0.66 10.59
CA VAL A 26 -8.48 -0.49 9.17
C VAL A 26 -9.68 -0.01 8.36
N VAL A 27 -9.46 1.00 7.53
CA VAL A 27 -10.39 1.42 6.49
C VAL A 27 -9.67 1.31 5.15
N VAL A 28 -10.34 0.75 4.16
CA VAL A 28 -9.76 0.58 2.84
C VAL A 28 -10.49 1.42 1.80
N ILE A 29 -9.78 1.83 0.77
CA ILE A 29 -10.31 2.59 -0.35
C ILE A 29 -9.87 1.92 -1.64
N ASP A 30 -10.79 1.72 -2.56
CA ASP A 30 -10.47 1.24 -3.92
C ASP A 30 -11.53 1.73 -4.88
N ARG A 31 -11.17 1.94 -6.14
CA ARG A 31 -12.15 2.33 -7.16
C ARG A 31 -12.97 1.14 -7.66
N ASP A 32 -12.55 -0.08 -7.39
CA ASP A 32 -13.23 -1.31 -7.79
C ASP A 32 -14.26 -1.71 -6.72
N ALA A 33 -15.54 -1.53 -7.06
CA ALA A 33 -16.64 -1.86 -6.15
C ALA A 33 -16.65 -3.36 -5.78
N GLU A 34 -16.30 -4.25 -6.72
CA GLU A 34 -16.26 -5.68 -6.44
C GLU A 34 -15.17 -6.01 -5.42
N ALA A 35 -14.01 -5.39 -5.54
CA ALA A 35 -12.92 -5.58 -4.58
C ALA A 35 -13.33 -5.09 -3.19
N CYS A 36 -14.05 -3.98 -3.11
CA CYS A 36 -14.57 -3.44 -1.85
C CYS A 36 -15.59 -4.39 -1.22
N GLU A 37 -16.53 -4.90 -2.00
CA GLU A 37 -17.52 -5.86 -1.52
C GLU A 37 -16.88 -7.13 -1.01
N LYS A 38 -15.89 -7.63 -1.74
CA LYS A 38 -15.17 -8.86 -1.39
C LYS A 38 -14.43 -8.71 -0.06
N VAL A 39 -13.66 -7.65 0.12
CA VAL A 39 -12.89 -7.44 1.36
C VAL A 39 -13.82 -7.19 2.55
N TYR A 40 -14.92 -6.50 2.33
CA TYR A 40 -15.95 -6.32 3.37
C TYR A 40 -16.52 -7.67 3.80
N ALA A 41 -16.89 -8.52 2.84
CA ALA A 41 -17.47 -9.83 3.13
C ALA A 41 -16.49 -10.77 3.82
N GLU A 42 -15.23 -10.78 3.38
CA GLU A 42 -14.22 -11.73 3.86
C GLU A 42 -13.55 -11.29 5.17
N VAL A 43 -13.36 -9.99 5.35
CA VAL A 43 -12.57 -9.44 6.46
C VAL A 43 -13.40 -8.60 7.43
N GLY A 44 -14.49 -8.01 6.96
CA GLY A 44 -15.37 -7.20 7.79
C GLY A 44 -14.90 -5.76 7.97
N VAL A 45 -13.99 -5.27 7.13
CA VAL A 45 -13.51 -3.89 7.21
C VAL A 45 -14.45 -2.93 6.49
N VAL A 46 -14.44 -1.66 6.89
CA VAL A 46 -15.09 -0.60 6.15
C VAL A 46 -14.32 -0.40 4.85
N ALA A 47 -15.02 -0.53 3.74
CA ALA A 47 -14.45 -0.38 2.41
C ALA A 47 -15.19 0.72 1.65
N ILE A 48 -14.45 1.71 1.19
CA ILE A 48 -15.00 2.86 0.48
C ILE A 48 -14.64 2.74 -0.99
N THR A 49 -15.66 2.72 -1.84
CA THR A 49 -15.47 2.72 -3.28
C THR A 49 -15.31 4.16 -3.76
N GLY A 50 -14.19 4.46 -4.40
CA GLY A 50 -13.96 5.79 -4.93
C GLY A 50 -12.57 5.99 -5.45
N ASP A 51 -12.34 7.16 -6.03
CA ASP A 51 -11.04 7.58 -6.54
C ASP A 51 -10.18 8.07 -5.36
N ILE A 52 -9.07 7.38 -5.13
CA ILE A 52 -8.14 7.67 -4.03
C ILE A 52 -7.54 9.08 -4.13
N ALA A 53 -7.45 9.62 -5.34
CA ALA A 53 -6.92 10.97 -5.57
C ALA A 53 -7.94 12.09 -5.26
N ARG A 54 -9.13 11.75 -4.80
CA ARG A 54 -10.15 12.75 -4.48
C ARG A 54 -10.20 13.00 -2.98
N VAL A 55 -10.12 14.27 -2.62
CA VAL A 55 -10.13 14.72 -1.22
C VAL A 55 -11.36 14.21 -0.47
N GLU A 56 -12.54 14.27 -1.11
CA GLU A 56 -13.80 13.85 -0.50
C GLU A 56 -13.79 12.37 -0.08
N VAL A 57 -13.16 11.53 -0.89
CA VAL A 57 -13.04 10.10 -0.61
C VAL A 57 -12.12 9.86 0.59
N LEU A 58 -11.00 10.57 0.64
CA LEU A 58 -10.06 10.48 1.76
C LEU A 58 -10.69 11.02 3.06
N GLU A 59 -11.45 12.09 2.98
CA GLU A 59 -12.17 12.61 4.15
C GLU A 59 -13.18 11.58 4.67
N GLN A 60 -13.91 10.92 3.76
CA GLN A 60 -14.85 9.86 4.10
C GLN A 60 -14.18 8.70 4.85
N ALA A 61 -12.94 8.39 4.47
CA ALA A 61 -12.14 7.35 5.13
C ALA A 61 -11.57 7.80 6.49
N GLY A 62 -11.72 9.06 6.86
CA GLY A 62 -11.19 9.59 8.10
C GLY A 62 -9.68 9.78 8.07
N ILE A 63 -9.13 10.17 6.92
CA ILE A 63 -7.68 10.26 6.74
C ILE A 63 -7.00 11.18 7.75
N ALA A 64 -7.67 12.26 8.16
CA ALA A 64 -7.10 13.21 9.12
C ALA A 64 -6.83 12.58 10.51
N LYS A 65 -7.51 11.46 10.82
CA LYS A 65 -7.33 10.73 12.08
C LYS A 65 -6.37 9.54 11.92
N ALA A 66 -5.91 9.27 10.72
CA ALA A 66 -5.10 8.08 10.48
C ALA A 66 -3.72 8.19 11.13
N ASP A 67 -3.32 7.14 11.80
CA ASP A 67 -1.95 7.00 12.30
C ASP A 67 -1.00 6.65 11.16
N VAL A 68 -1.50 5.86 10.21
CA VAL A 68 -0.72 5.41 9.05
C VAL A 68 -1.63 5.41 7.82
N VAL A 69 -1.09 5.89 6.71
CA VAL A 69 -1.71 5.71 5.38
C VAL A 69 -0.79 4.85 4.54
N VAL A 70 -1.35 3.85 3.89
CA VAL A 70 -0.61 2.95 3.00
C VAL A 70 -1.13 3.15 1.57
N ALA A 71 -0.27 3.59 0.67
CA ALA A 71 -0.58 3.67 -0.75
C ALA A 71 -0.08 2.38 -1.43
N ALA A 72 -1.01 1.47 -1.71
CA ALA A 72 -0.70 0.10 -2.11
C ALA A 72 -1.26 -0.30 -3.48
N THR A 73 -1.61 0.68 -4.33
CA THR A 73 -2.09 0.36 -5.69
C THR A 73 -0.95 -0.11 -6.59
N GLY A 74 -1.29 -0.69 -7.73
CA GLY A 74 -0.31 -1.03 -8.74
C GLY A 74 0.16 0.14 -9.61
N ASN A 75 -0.31 1.34 -9.35
CA ASN A 75 -0.03 2.53 -10.16
C ASN A 75 0.74 3.57 -9.34
N ASP A 76 2.02 3.80 -9.71
CA ASP A 76 2.87 4.74 -8.99
C ASP A 76 2.33 6.17 -9.01
N ALA A 77 1.73 6.62 -10.09
CA ALA A 77 1.19 7.98 -10.16
C ALA A 77 0.04 8.17 -9.18
N VAL A 78 -0.83 7.19 -9.05
CA VAL A 78 -1.94 7.19 -8.08
C VAL A 78 -1.39 7.15 -6.65
N ASN A 79 -0.39 6.32 -6.41
CA ASN A 79 0.24 6.23 -5.10
C ASN A 79 0.92 7.55 -4.73
N LEU A 80 1.56 8.21 -5.67
CA LEU A 80 2.19 9.51 -5.45
C LEU A 80 1.15 10.57 -5.04
N ALA A 81 0.03 10.64 -5.76
CA ALA A 81 -1.06 11.55 -5.41
C ALA A 81 -1.59 11.25 -3.99
N THR A 82 -1.71 9.98 -3.65
CA THR A 82 -2.15 9.55 -2.32
C THR A 82 -1.20 10.03 -1.23
N VAL A 83 0.10 9.89 -1.45
CA VAL A 83 1.12 10.37 -0.50
C VAL A 83 1.00 11.87 -0.29
N ILE A 84 0.92 12.63 -1.38
CA ILE A 84 0.79 14.10 -1.32
C ILE A 84 -0.43 14.50 -0.49
N LEU A 85 -1.58 13.89 -0.78
CA LEU A 85 -2.83 14.21 -0.09
C LEU A 85 -2.77 13.80 1.39
N ALA A 86 -2.27 12.62 1.69
CA ALA A 86 -2.14 12.15 3.07
C ALA A 86 -1.28 13.13 3.89
N ARG A 87 -0.15 13.55 3.35
CA ARG A 87 0.70 14.52 4.03
C ARG A 87 0.03 15.88 4.19
N SER A 88 -0.77 16.30 3.23
CA SER A 88 -1.53 17.56 3.33
C SER A 88 -2.56 17.54 4.46
N PHE A 89 -3.07 16.36 4.81
CA PHE A 89 -3.97 16.17 5.96
C PHE A 89 -3.23 16.00 7.29
N GLY A 90 -1.91 16.08 7.28
CA GLY A 90 -1.11 15.99 8.50
C GLY A 90 -0.76 14.56 8.95
N VAL A 91 -1.01 13.56 8.11
CA VAL A 91 -0.62 12.18 8.43
C VAL A 91 0.91 12.09 8.50
N THR A 92 1.43 11.55 9.60
CA THR A 92 2.87 11.53 9.86
C THR A 92 3.57 10.29 9.33
N GLU A 93 2.85 9.18 9.19
CA GLU A 93 3.40 7.93 8.67
C GLU A 93 2.69 7.55 7.38
N VAL A 94 3.41 7.62 6.27
CA VAL A 94 2.89 7.27 4.94
C VAL A 94 3.81 6.25 4.30
N VAL A 95 3.29 5.04 4.13
CA VAL A 95 3.99 3.92 3.51
C VAL A 95 3.53 3.81 2.06
N VAL A 96 4.46 3.72 1.12
CA VAL A 96 4.11 3.65 -0.29
C VAL A 96 4.75 2.44 -0.97
N ARG A 97 3.97 1.76 -1.79
CA ARG A 97 4.43 0.70 -2.68
C ARG A 97 4.97 1.33 -3.95
N MET A 98 6.24 1.12 -4.25
CA MET A 98 6.88 1.64 -5.46
C MET A 98 7.21 0.49 -6.41
N ARG A 99 6.65 0.53 -7.63
CA ARG A 99 6.97 -0.43 -8.68
C ARG A 99 8.15 0.04 -9.51
N ASN A 100 8.11 1.28 -9.96
CA ASN A 100 9.13 1.85 -10.83
C ASN A 100 10.11 2.70 -10.03
N PRO A 101 11.40 2.32 -9.97
CA PRO A 101 12.40 3.08 -9.20
C PRO A 101 12.54 4.55 -9.61
N ALA A 102 12.09 4.91 -10.81
CA ALA A 102 12.10 6.31 -11.25
C ALA A 102 11.25 7.23 -10.37
N TYR A 103 10.31 6.68 -9.60
CA TYR A 103 9.46 7.45 -8.70
C TYR A 103 10.08 7.70 -7.32
N GLU A 104 11.23 7.13 -7.03
CA GLU A 104 11.78 7.21 -5.66
C GLU A 104 11.95 8.64 -5.17
N ASN A 105 12.55 9.51 -5.97
CA ASN A 105 12.74 10.90 -5.57
C ASN A 105 11.41 11.65 -5.41
N ALA A 106 10.46 11.38 -6.28
CA ALA A 106 9.13 11.98 -6.19
C ALA A 106 8.42 11.57 -4.87
N TYR A 107 8.51 10.31 -4.50
CA TYR A 107 7.93 9.84 -3.23
C TYR A 107 8.59 10.50 -2.03
N LYS A 108 9.92 10.63 -2.03
CA LYS A 108 10.64 11.30 -0.96
C LYS A 108 10.23 12.76 -0.85
N LEU A 109 10.18 13.47 -1.96
CA LEU A 109 9.75 14.88 -2.01
C LEU A 109 8.30 15.05 -1.56
N ALA A 110 7.44 14.11 -1.90
CA ALA A 110 6.04 14.12 -1.50
C ALA A 110 5.85 13.87 0.00
N GLY A 111 6.82 13.31 0.68
CA GLY A 111 6.79 13.08 2.11
C GLY A 111 6.46 11.65 2.53
N ALA A 112 6.65 10.67 1.64
CA ALA A 112 6.55 9.25 2.04
C ALA A 112 7.59 8.97 3.12
N THR A 113 7.17 8.34 4.21
CA THR A 113 8.07 8.02 5.32
C THR A 113 8.71 6.64 5.17
N SER A 114 8.08 5.77 4.38
CA SER A 114 8.63 4.46 4.03
C SER A 114 8.28 4.12 2.60
N ILE A 115 9.28 3.68 1.85
CA ILE A 115 9.10 3.24 0.46
C ILE A 115 9.35 1.74 0.39
N VAL A 116 8.33 0.99 -0.03
CA VAL A 116 8.47 -0.44 -0.28
C VAL A 116 8.87 -0.61 -1.75
N ARG A 117 10.14 -0.93 -1.95
CA ARG A 117 10.76 -1.06 -3.28
C ARG A 117 10.51 -2.45 -3.84
N VAL A 118 9.33 -2.65 -4.43
CA VAL A 118 8.84 -3.96 -4.84
C VAL A 118 9.79 -4.65 -5.81
N THR A 119 10.26 -3.94 -6.83
CA THR A 119 11.17 -4.51 -7.83
C THR A 119 12.48 -4.97 -7.19
N ASN A 120 13.07 -4.12 -6.34
CA ASN A 120 14.32 -4.45 -5.66
C ASN A 120 14.15 -5.64 -4.71
N LEU A 121 13.04 -5.67 -3.97
CA LEU A 121 12.75 -6.78 -3.05
C LEU A 121 12.63 -8.10 -3.80
N MET A 122 11.90 -8.10 -4.91
CA MET A 122 11.72 -9.31 -5.71
C MET A 122 13.01 -9.77 -6.37
N VAL A 123 13.75 -8.85 -6.97
CA VAL A 123 15.04 -9.19 -7.61
C VAL A 123 16.03 -9.70 -6.58
N ASN A 124 16.13 -9.04 -5.43
CA ASN A 124 17.03 -9.49 -4.36
C ASN A 124 16.67 -10.88 -3.87
N GLN A 125 15.39 -11.18 -3.69
CA GLN A 125 14.94 -12.51 -3.27
C GLN A 125 15.26 -13.55 -4.34
N MET A 126 15.04 -13.24 -5.61
CA MET A 126 15.38 -14.14 -6.72
C MET A 126 16.89 -14.40 -6.77
N MET A 127 17.70 -13.35 -6.59
CA MET A 127 19.16 -13.50 -6.57
C MET A 127 19.59 -14.44 -5.45
N MET A 128 19.00 -14.29 -4.25
CA MET A 128 19.30 -15.14 -3.12
C MET A 128 18.96 -16.61 -3.43
N GLU A 129 17.81 -16.86 -4.07
CA GLU A 129 17.41 -18.22 -4.43
C GLU A 129 18.31 -18.84 -5.51
N ILE A 130 18.74 -18.02 -6.48
CA ILE A 130 19.62 -18.47 -7.58
C ILE A 130 21.03 -18.77 -7.07
N GLU A 131 21.55 -17.95 -6.15
CA GLU A 131 22.92 -18.02 -5.68
C GLU A 131 23.13 -18.92 -4.46
N LYS A 132 22.09 -19.58 -3.96
CA LYS A 132 22.25 -20.50 -2.83
C LYS A 132 23.13 -21.71 -3.20
N PRO A 133 23.86 -22.30 -2.25
CA PRO A 133 24.88 -23.32 -2.51
C PRO A 133 24.39 -24.54 -3.30
N GLU A 134 23.17 -24.99 -3.08
CA GLU A 134 22.58 -26.14 -3.78
C GLU A 134 22.46 -25.89 -5.28
N VAL A 135 22.03 -24.69 -5.68
CA VAL A 135 21.89 -24.31 -7.09
C VAL A 135 23.25 -24.15 -7.74
N ARG A 136 24.20 -23.50 -7.06
CA ARG A 136 25.58 -23.34 -7.56
C ARG A 136 26.25 -24.68 -7.85
N ARG A 137 26.01 -25.67 -7.01
CA ARG A 137 26.57 -27.00 -7.19
C ARG A 137 26.10 -27.66 -8.48
N ILE A 138 24.82 -27.46 -8.82
CA ILE A 138 24.24 -28.02 -10.03
C ILE A 138 24.83 -27.38 -11.29
N MET A 139 25.20 -26.11 -11.22
CA MET A 139 25.72 -25.32 -12.35
C MET A 139 27.21 -25.60 -12.67
N ARG A 140 27.90 -26.33 -11.85
CA ARG A 140 29.32 -26.67 -12.09
C ARG A 140 29.52 -27.83 -13.03
#